data_3d3e6b1c6260ca7567864850a3435bab
#
_entry.id   3d3e6b1c6260ca7567864850a3435bab
#
_cell.length_a   1.000
_cell.length_b   1.000
_cell.length_c   1.000
_cell.angle_alpha   90.00
_cell.angle_beta   90.00
_cell.angle_gamma   90.00
#
_symmetry.space_group_name_H-M   'P 1'
#
loop_
_entity.id
_entity.type
_entity.pdbx_description
1 polymer ?
#
loop_
_entity_poly.entity_id
_entity_poly.type
_entity_poly.pdbx_seq_one_letter_code
_entity_poly.pdbx_strand_id
1 'polypeptide(L)'
;MKGQDQQRIIALWLLICCAAVFAMVVLGGVTRLTGSGLSMVKWEPITGILPPMSQERWVEVFELYQESPEYKLKNAGMSLEGFKSIFWFEYAHRVVGRMIGFIFFIPLVFFVVTGRVSRSLTPKLVLMFVLGGLQGLLGWYMVKSGLVQDPHVSQYRLTAHLGLAF
;
A
#
# COMPACT_ATOMS: atom_id res chain seq x y z
N MET A 1 25.83 -27.47 10.11
CA MET A 1 25.04 -27.47 8.86
C MET A 1 23.64 -26.90 9.08
N LYS A 2 22.78 -27.46 9.97
CA LYS A 2 21.40 -26.97 10.16
C LYS A 2 21.26 -25.46 10.46
N GLY A 3 22.17 -24.84 11.22
CA GLY A 3 22.09 -23.43 11.57
C GLY A 3 22.42 -22.46 10.42
N GLN A 4 23.34 -22.82 9.54
CA GLN A 4 23.70 -21.98 8.38
C GLN A 4 22.59 -21.95 7.33
N ASP A 5 21.94 -23.10 7.07
CA ASP A 5 20.82 -23.16 6.11
C ASP A 5 19.62 -22.36 6.62
N GLN A 6 19.37 -22.40 7.93
CA GLN A 6 18.30 -21.61 8.54
C GLN A 6 18.56 -20.11 8.43
N GLN A 7 19.79 -19.65 8.67
CA GLN A 7 20.16 -18.24 8.51
C GLN A 7 20.02 -17.79 7.05
N ARG A 8 20.37 -18.64 6.08
CA ARG A 8 20.20 -18.35 4.65
C ARG A 8 18.73 -18.17 4.27
N ILE A 9 17.84 -19.02 4.79
CA ILE A 9 16.39 -18.92 4.51
C ILE A 9 15.83 -17.61 5.07
N ILE A 10 16.20 -17.24 6.30
CA ILE A 10 15.77 -15.97 6.91
C ILE A 10 16.33 -14.78 6.12
N ALA A 11 17.60 -14.82 5.73
CA ALA A 11 18.22 -13.77 4.92
C ALA A 11 17.52 -13.62 3.55
N LEU A 12 17.23 -14.73 2.87
CA LEU A 12 16.53 -14.72 1.59
C LEU A 12 15.12 -14.11 1.74
N TRP A 13 14.37 -14.51 2.77
CA TRP A 13 13.07 -13.92 3.06
C TRP A 13 13.16 -12.41 3.28
N LEU A 14 14.11 -11.93 4.07
CA LEU A 14 14.30 -10.49 4.31
C LEU A 14 14.71 -9.75 3.02
N LEU A 15 15.55 -10.35 2.16
CA LEU A 15 15.87 -9.79 0.85
C LEU A 15 14.65 -9.69 -0.07
N ILE A 16 13.76 -10.69 -0.05
CA ILE A 16 12.48 -10.64 -0.77
C ILE A 16 11.62 -9.47 -0.23
N CYS A 17 11.55 -9.29 1.09
CA CYS A 17 10.83 -8.17 1.67
C CYS A 17 11.45 -6.81 1.24
N CYS A 18 12.77 -6.68 1.24
CA CYS A 18 13.45 -5.47 0.76
C CYS A 18 13.13 -5.19 -0.72
N ALA A 19 13.19 -6.21 -1.57
CA ALA A 19 12.86 -6.08 -2.99
C ALA A 19 11.37 -5.68 -3.19
N ALA A 20 10.46 -6.24 -2.38
CA ALA A 20 9.04 -5.90 -2.42
C ALA A 20 8.78 -4.44 -1.95
N VAL A 21 9.47 -3.98 -0.91
CA VAL A 21 9.40 -2.58 -0.46
C VAL A 21 9.95 -1.64 -1.54
N PHE A 22 11.08 -1.97 -2.16
CA PHE A 22 11.62 -1.18 -3.27
C PHE A 22 10.63 -1.08 -4.44
N ALA A 23 10.06 -2.20 -4.86
CA ALA A 23 9.01 -2.22 -5.91
C ALA A 23 7.80 -1.37 -5.51
N MET A 24 7.43 -1.38 -4.23
CA MET A 24 6.35 -0.55 -3.70
C MET A 24 6.65 0.95 -3.77
N VAL A 25 7.90 1.36 -3.48
CA VAL A 25 8.32 2.76 -3.61
C VAL A 25 8.22 3.22 -5.07
N VAL A 26 8.67 2.38 -6.01
CA VAL A 26 8.55 2.67 -7.45
C VAL A 26 7.08 2.80 -7.86
N LEU A 27 6.24 1.84 -7.45
CA LEU A 27 4.80 1.86 -7.75
C LEU A 27 4.10 3.08 -7.13
N GLY A 28 4.47 3.46 -5.90
CA GLY A 28 3.98 4.68 -5.25
C GLY A 28 4.38 5.95 -6.01
N GLY A 29 5.62 6.00 -6.51
CA GLY A 29 6.10 7.06 -7.39
C GLY A 29 5.27 7.17 -8.67
N VAL A 30 5.00 6.05 -9.34
CA VAL A 30 4.13 6.01 -10.54
C VAL A 30 2.72 6.49 -10.19
N THR A 31 2.10 5.97 -9.12
CA THR A 31 0.77 6.38 -8.66
C THR A 31 0.69 7.90 -8.43
N ARG A 32 1.74 8.48 -7.85
CA ARG A 32 1.81 9.93 -7.64
C ARG A 32 1.95 10.71 -8.96
N LEU A 33 2.87 10.30 -9.83
CA LEU A 33 3.16 10.99 -11.08
C LEU A 33 2.01 10.93 -12.08
N THR A 34 1.20 9.87 -12.01
CA THR A 34 -0.02 9.72 -12.83
C THR A 34 -1.25 10.39 -12.20
N GLY A 35 -1.12 11.04 -11.04
CA GLY A 35 -2.25 11.66 -10.34
C GLY A 35 -3.31 10.65 -9.87
N SER A 36 -2.94 9.38 -9.63
CA SER A 36 -3.88 8.29 -9.38
C SER A 36 -4.21 8.08 -7.89
N GLY A 37 -3.55 8.78 -6.98
CA GLY A 37 -3.56 8.45 -5.53
C GLY A 37 -4.81 8.84 -4.76
N LEU A 38 -5.84 9.40 -5.39
CA LEU A 38 -7.11 9.82 -4.78
C LEU A 38 -8.33 9.25 -5.53
N SER A 39 -8.14 8.29 -6.42
CA SER A 39 -9.20 7.69 -7.24
C SER A 39 -10.14 6.76 -6.45
N MET A 40 -9.63 6.13 -5.39
CA MET A 40 -10.40 5.23 -4.53
C MET A 40 -10.95 5.98 -3.31
N VAL A 41 -12.12 6.58 -3.44
CA VAL A 41 -12.74 7.46 -2.43
C VAL A 41 -13.13 6.70 -1.16
N LYS A 42 -13.63 5.47 -1.28
CA LYS A 42 -13.98 4.65 -0.13
C LYS A 42 -12.75 3.92 0.43
N TRP A 43 -12.61 3.99 1.74
CA TRP A 43 -11.63 3.18 2.47
C TRP A 43 -12.28 1.85 2.86
N GLU A 44 -11.95 0.82 2.12
CA GLU A 44 -12.43 -0.54 2.36
C GLU A 44 -11.22 -1.48 2.49
N PRO A 45 -10.62 -1.59 3.69
CA PRO A 45 -9.37 -2.35 3.87
C PRO A 45 -9.54 -3.86 3.63
N ILE A 46 -10.73 -4.40 3.89
CA ILE A 46 -11.03 -5.83 3.75
C ILE A 46 -11.91 -6.09 2.53
N THR A 47 -13.03 -5.38 2.39
CA THR A 47 -14.00 -5.57 1.30
C THR A 47 -13.51 -5.02 -0.04
N GLY A 48 -12.71 -3.96 -0.04
CA GLY A 48 -12.08 -3.37 -1.23
C GLY A 48 -10.87 -4.14 -1.78
N ILE A 49 -10.76 -5.43 -1.48
CA ILE A 49 -9.71 -6.31 -2.07
C ILE A 49 -10.05 -6.67 -3.51
N LEU A 50 -11.33 -6.80 -3.84
CA LEU A 50 -11.77 -7.09 -5.20
C LEU A 50 -12.04 -5.78 -5.96
N PRO A 51 -11.55 -5.66 -7.20
CA PRO A 51 -11.87 -4.52 -8.03
C PRO A 51 -13.34 -4.60 -8.51
N PRO A 52 -13.90 -3.52 -9.06
CA PRO A 52 -15.21 -3.58 -9.69
C PRO A 52 -15.23 -4.66 -10.79
N MET A 53 -16.12 -5.64 -10.67
CA MET A 53 -16.18 -6.82 -11.56
C MET A 53 -17.27 -6.71 -12.63
N SER A 54 -18.18 -5.74 -12.53
CA SER A 54 -19.24 -5.48 -13.51
C SER A 54 -19.24 -4.03 -13.97
N GLN A 55 -19.89 -3.77 -15.09
CA GLN A 55 -20.01 -2.42 -15.63
C GLN A 55 -20.79 -1.51 -14.67
N GLU A 56 -21.82 -2.01 -14.02
CA GLU A 56 -22.63 -1.28 -13.04
C GLU A 56 -21.76 -0.84 -11.85
N ARG A 57 -20.92 -1.73 -11.35
CA ARG A 57 -19.98 -1.39 -10.25
C ARG A 57 -18.94 -0.35 -10.67
N TRP A 58 -18.47 -0.38 -11.92
CA TRP A 58 -17.57 0.65 -12.43
C TRP A 58 -18.25 2.01 -12.48
N VAL A 59 -19.52 2.07 -12.93
CA VAL A 59 -20.29 3.32 -12.94
C VAL A 59 -20.49 3.82 -11.52
N GLU A 60 -20.92 2.97 -10.59
CA GLU A 60 -21.14 3.35 -9.17
C GLU A 60 -19.87 3.93 -8.53
N VAL A 61 -18.72 3.29 -8.71
CA VAL A 61 -17.44 3.76 -8.14
C VAL A 61 -16.99 5.06 -8.80
N PHE A 62 -17.27 5.22 -10.10
CA PHE A 62 -17.00 6.47 -10.81
C PHE A 62 -17.88 7.62 -10.36
N GLU A 63 -19.18 7.39 -10.14
CA GLU A 63 -20.11 8.39 -9.59
C GLU A 63 -19.63 8.89 -8.21
N LEU A 64 -19.19 7.98 -7.35
CA LEU A 64 -18.58 8.35 -6.06
C LEU A 64 -17.30 9.20 -6.22
N TYR A 65 -16.47 8.86 -7.21
CA TYR A 65 -15.28 9.65 -7.52
C TYR A 65 -15.63 11.04 -8.03
N GLN A 66 -16.71 11.19 -8.83
CA GLN A 66 -17.17 12.47 -9.34
C GLN A 66 -17.63 13.44 -8.22
N GLU A 67 -18.00 12.93 -7.06
CA GLU A 67 -18.30 13.75 -5.88
C GLU A 67 -17.05 14.28 -5.18
N SER A 68 -15.87 13.69 -5.46
CA SER A 68 -14.62 14.05 -4.80
C SER A 68 -14.12 15.44 -5.19
N PRO A 69 -13.35 16.10 -4.30
CA PRO A 69 -12.67 17.35 -4.64
C PRO A 69 -11.70 17.22 -5.81
N GLU A 70 -11.05 16.05 -5.95
CA GLU A 70 -10.10 15.81 -7.04
C GLU A 70 -10.80 15.84 -8.40
N TYR A 71 -11.93 15.15 -8.54
CA TYR A 71 -12.68 15.21 -9.78
C TYR A 71 -13.15 16.63 -10.09
N LYS A 72 -13.77 17.30 -9.12
CA LYS A 72 -14.36 18.64 -9.31
C LYS A 72 -13.33 19.70 -9.68
N LEU A 73 -12.11 19.63 -9.11
CA LEU A 73 -11.10 20.67 -9.25
C LEU A 73 -10.04 20.36 -10.33
N LYS A 74 -9.79 19.06 -10.62
CA LYS A 74 -8.71 18.66 -11.54
C LYS A 74 -9.18 17.83 -12.72
N ASN A 75 -10.12 16.92 -12.50
CA ASN A 75 -10.49 15.89 -13.46
C ASN A 75 -11.92 16.04 -13.99
N ALA A 76 -12.51 17.25 -13.87
CA ALA A 76 -13.85 17.54 -14.37
C ALA A 76 -13.95 17.17 -15.85
N GLY A 77 -14.96 16.36 -16.19
CA GLY A 77 -15.17 15.88 -17.57
C GLY A 77 -14.35 14.61 -17.91
N MET A 78 -13.61 14.02 -16.97
CA MET A 78 -12.95 12.74 -17.18
C MET A 78 -13.97 11.66 -17.55
N SER A 79 -13.61 10.85 -18.57
CA SER A 79 -14.43 9.69 -18.95
C SER A 79 -14.28 8.51 -17.98
N LEU A 80 -15.21 7.57 -18.03
CA LEU A 80 -15.12 6.32 -17.26
C LEU A 80 -13.82 5.56 -17.57
N GLU A 81 -13.37 5.54 -18.82
CA GLU A 81 -12.10 4.87 -19.20
C GLU A 81 -10.88 5.58 -18.61
N GLY A 82 -10.90 6.93 -18.61
CA GLY A 82 -9.87 7.71 -17.94
C GLY A 82 -9.82 7.41 -16.43
N PHE A 83 -10.99 7.32 -15.79
CA PHE A 83 -11.10 6.94 -14.38
C PHE A 83 -10.58 5.52 -14.12
N LYS A 84 -10.93 4.54 -14.95
CA LYS A 84 -10.39 3.17 -14.81
C LYS A 84 -8.87 3.15 -14.84
N SER A 85 -8.25 3.97 -15.71
CA SER A 85 -6.79 4.05 -15.79
C SER A 85 -6.15 4.48 -14.47
N ILE A 86 -6.62 5.58 -13.85
CA ILE A 86 -6.09 6.03 -12.57
C ILE A 86 -6.46 5.08 -11.41
N PHE A 87 -7.64 4.48 -11.43
CA PHE A 87 -8.09 3.51 -10.45
C PHE A 87 -7.14 2.29 -10.37
N TRP A 88 -6.72 1.74 -11.50
CA TRP A 88 -5.86 0.57 -11.51
C TRP A 88 -4.47 0.81 -10.90
N PHE A 89 -3.89 2.00 -11.06
CA PHE A 89 -2.63 2.34 -10.41
C PHE A 89 -2.78 2.39 -8.89
N GLU A 90 -3.81 3.05 -8.38
CA GLU A 90 -4.05 3.12 -6.94
C GLU A 90 -4.43 1.75 -6.37
N TYR A 91 -5.26 0.99 -7.07
CA TYR A 91 -5.64 -0.37 -6.69
C TYR A 91 -4.41 -1.29 -6.59
N ALA A 92 -3.56 -1.31 -7.62
CA ALA A 92 -2.32 -2.09 -7.61
C ALA A 92 -1.42 -1.71 -6.43
N HIS A 93 -1.26 -0.40 -6.17
CA HIS A 93 -0.49 0.09 -5.03
C HIS A 93 -1.06 -0.43 -3.70
N ARG A 94 -2.37 -0.38 -3.50
CA ARG A 94 -3.03 -0.89 -2.29
C ARG A 94 -2.92 -2.41 -2.14
N VAL A 95 -3.03 -3.16 -3.25
CA VAL A 95 -2.90 -4.63 -3.23
C VAL A 95 -1.47 -5.04 -2.89
N VAL A 96 -0.48 -4.46 -3.55
CA VAL A 96 0.94 -4.74 -3.28
C VAL A 96 1.29 -4.41 -1.83
N GLY A 97 0.79 -3.28 -1.29
CA GLY A 97 0.99 -2.93 0.11
C GLY A 97 0.47 -3.98 1.09
N ARG A 98 -0.73 -4.53 0.84
CA ARG A 98 -1.28 -5.65 1.64
C ARG A 98 -0.44 -6.92 1.49
N MET A 99 -0.01 -7.25 0.26
CA MET A 99 0.82 -8.42 0.00
C MET A 99 2.14 -8.36 0.75
N ILE A 100 2.80 -7.20 0.81
CA ILE A 100 4.03 -7.02 1.59
C ILE A 100 3.79 -7.34 3.06
N GLY A 101 2.66 -6.90 3.62
CA GLY A 101 2.27 -7.24 4.99
C GLY A 101 2.19 -8.76 5.21
N PHE A 102 1.56 -9.49 4.30
CA PHE A 102 1.46 -10.97 4.38
C PHE A 102 2.80 -11.66 4.13
N ILE A 103 3.59 -11.21 3.14
CA ILE A 103 4.93 -11.73 2.84
C ILE A 103 5.85 -11.60 4.06
N PHE A 104 5.67 -10.54 4.86
CA PHE A 104 6.43 -10.36 6.07
C PHE A 104 5.83 -11.15 7.25
N PHE A 105 4.53 -11.03 7.50
CA PHE A 105 3.86 -11.55 8.69
C PHE A 105 3.84 -13.08 8.76
N ILE A 106 3.48 -13.74 7.65
CA ILE A 106 3.32 -15.21 7.66
C ILE A 106 4.64 -15.93 7.99
N PRO A 107 5.78 -15.62 7.31
CA PRO A 107 7.03 -16.22 7.69
C PRO A 107 7.54 -15.78 9.07
N LEU A 108 7.28 -14.53 9.49
CA LEU A 108 7.64 -14.07 10.83
C LEU A 108 7.01 -14.97 11.89
N VAL A 109 5.69 -15.18 11.84
CA VAL A 109 4.97 -16.05 12.77
C VAL A 109 5.52 -17.47 12.71
N PHE A 110 5.71 -18.02 11.51
CA PHE A 110 6.27 -19.36 11.33
C PHE A 110 7.66 -19.50 11.97
N PHE A 111 8.58 -18.58 11.72
CA PHE A 111 9.94 -18.65 12.25
C PHE A 111 9.97 -18.44 13.77
N VAL A 112 9.12 -17.59 14.31
CA VAL A 112 9.03 -17.37 15.77
C VAL A 112 8.45 -18.60 16.46
N VAL A 113 7.31 -19.13 15.99
CA VAL A 113 6.65 -20.29 16.59
C VAL A 113 7.51 -21.56 16.52
N THR A 114 8.27 -21.73 15.42
CA THR A 114 9.17 -22.88 15.24
C THR A 114 10.53 -22.68 15.93
N GLY A 115 10.77 -21.56 16.61
CA GLY A 115 12.05 -21.27 17.28
C GLY A 115 13.23 -21.10 16.33
N ARG A 116 12.97 -20.78 15.06
CA ARG A 116 14.02 -20.63 14.04
C ARG A 116 14.68 -19.26 14.04
N VAL A 117 14.08 -18.27 14.67
CA VAL A 117 14.64 -16.93 14.88
C VAL A 117 15.23 -16.85 16.28
N SER A 118 16.40 -16.24 16.41
CA SER A 118 17.03 -16.03 17.72
C SER A 118 16.23 -15.04 18.55
N ARG A 119 16.31 -15.20 19.90
CA ARG A 119 15.67 -14.29 20.84
C ARG A 119 16.11 -12.82 20.69
N SER A 120 17.30 -12.58 20.18
CA SER A 120 17.82 -11.23 19.92
C SER A 120 17.28 -10.61 18.62
N LEU A 121 16.93 -11.43 17.61
CA LEU A 121 16.42 -10.98 16.33
C LEU A 121 14.89 -10.78 16.35
N THR A 122 14.16 -11.60 17.12
CA THR A 122 12.69 -11.53 17.21
C THR A 122 12.15 -10.14 17.50
N PRO A 123 12.61 -9.38 18.52
CA PRO A 123 12.07 -8.04 18.79
C PRO A 123 12.34 -7.05 17.66
N LYS A 124 13.44 -7.19 16.93
CA LYS A 124 13.74 -6.35 15.77
C LYS A 124 12.78 -6.61 14.62
N LEU A 125 12.48 -7.87 14.34
CA LEU A 125 11.51 -8.24 13.31
C LEU A 125 10.08 -7.80 13.69
N VAL A 126 9.69 -7.94 14.96
CA VAL A 126 8.40 -7.45 15.44
C VAL A 126 8.32 -5.92 15.31
N LEU A 127 9.38 -5.20 15.67
CA LEU A 127 9.45 -3.75 15.46
C LEU A 127 9.30 -3.37 13.99
N MET A 128 9.98 -4.07 13.07
CA MET A 128 9.83 -3.84 11.63
C MET A 128 8.39 -4.08 11.16
N PHE A 129 7.71 -5.11 11.68
CA PHE A 129 6.30 -5.36 11.38
C PHE A 129 5.39 -4.24 11.88
N VAL A 130 5.62 -3.74 13.09
CA VAL A 130 4.89 -2.60 13.65
C VAL A 130 5.11 -1.34 12.81
N LEU A 131 6.35 -1.05 12.42
CA LEU A 131 6.67 0.07 11.54
C LEU A 131 5.98 -0.05 10.19
N GLY A 132 5.92 -1.27 9.61
CA GLY A 132 5.13 -1.54 8.40
C GLY A 132 3.63 -1.27 8.58
N GLY A 133 3.06 -1.61 9.73
CA GLY A 133 1.68 -1.25 10.09
C GLY A 133 1.47 0.27 10.19
N LEU A 134 2.38 0.98 10.84
CA LEU A 134 2.37 2.45 10.92
C LEU A 134 2.51 3.10 9.55
N GLN A 135 3.32 2.51 8.67
CA GLN A 135 3.44 2.91 7.27
C GLN A 135 2.08 2.85 6.55
N GLY A 136 1.32 1.76 6.74
CA GLY A 136 -0.03 1.63 6.19
C GLY A 136 -1.01 2.68 6.73
N LEU A 137 -0.98 2.95 8.04
CA LEU A 137 -1.79 3.98 8.68
C LEU A 137 -1.45 5.39 8.17
N LEU A 138 -0.16 5.69 8.02
CA LEU A 138 0.29 6.97 7.51
C LEU A 138 -0.14 7.18 6.04
N GLY A 139 -0.06 6.13 5.22
CA GLY A 139 -0.58 6.15 3.85
C GLY A 139 -2.09 6.40 3.80
N TRP A 140 -2.86 5.74 4.65
CA TRP A 140 -4.29 5.99 4.78
C TRP A 140 -4.59 7.44 5.19
N TYR A 141 -3.91 7.96 6.20
CA TYR A 141 -4.08 9.33 6.66
C TYR A 141 -3.77 10.35 5.56
N MET A 142 -2.72 10.08 4.78
CA MET A 142 -2.32 10.91 3.65
C MET A 142 -3.43 11.00 2.59
N VAL A 143 -4.00 9.86 2.17
CA VAL A 143 -5.09 9.81 1.19
C VAL A 143 -6.36 10.45 1.74
N LYS A 144 -6.79 10.08 2.95
CA LYS A 144 -8.01 10.61 3.56
C LYS A 144 -7.98 12.14 3.66
N SER A 145 -6.84 12.71 3.97
CA SER A 145 -6.71 14.17 4.08
C SER A 145 -6.73 14.91 2.74
N GLY A 146 -6.34 14.24 1.64
CA GLY A 146 -6.44 14.80 0.28
C GLY A 146 -7.85 14.74 -0.30
N LEU A 147 -8.75 13.97 0.31
CA LEU A 147 -10.14 13.82 -0.12
C LEU A 147 -11.11 14.81 0.57
N VAL A 148 -10.65 15.64 1.52
CA VAL A 148 -11.58 16.50 2.30
C VAL A 148 -11.76 17.88 1.70
N GLN A 149 -10.69 18.63 1.42
CA GLN A 149 -10.80 20.02 0.97
C GLN A 149 -9.85 20.37 -0.18
N ASP A 150 -8.62 19.88 -0.15
CA ASP A 150 -7.60 20.16 -1.13
C ASP A 150 -7.16 18.83 -1.79
N PRO A 151 -7.39 18.64 -3.10
CA PRO A 151 -7.04 17.41 -3.81
C PRO A 151 -5.54 17.31 -4.06
N HIS A 152 -4.74 17.71 -3.10
CA HIS A 152 -3.29 17.54 -3.10
C HIS A 152 -2.86 16.65 -1.95
N VAL A 153 -2.09 15.63 -2.26
CA VAL A 153 -1.37 14.92 -1.23
C VAL A 153 -0.29 15.84 -0.68
N SER A 154 -0.42 16.21 0.61
CA SER A 154 0.54 17.09 1.27
C SER A 154 1.96 16.55 1.11
N GLN A 155 2.87 17.37 0.62
CA GLN A 155 4.28 17.02 0.47
C GLN A 155 4.94 16.63 1.81
N TYR A 156 4.53 17.24 2.92
CA TYR A 156 5.03 16.87 4.25
C TYR A 156 4.60 15.46 4.66
N ARG A 157 3.33 15.10 4.41
CA ARG A 157 2.81 13.75 4.71
C ARG A 157 3.43 12.70 3.81
N LEU A 158 3.65 13.05 2.53
CA LEU A 158 4.35 12.18 1.60
C LEU A 158 5.80 11.96 2.04
N THR A 159 6.51 13.02 2.45
CA THR A 159 7.89 12.91 2.95
C THR A 159 7.95 12.04 4.20
N ALA A 160 7.00 12.21 5.13
CA ALA A 160 6.90 11.36 6.31
C ALA A 160 6.61 9.89 5.94
N HIS A 161 5.67 9.66 5.02
CA HIS A 161 5.35 8.31 4.53
C HIS A 161 6.55 7.66 3.82
N LEU A 162 7.24 8.38 2.95
CA LEU A 162 8.43 7.89 2.26
C LEU A 162 9.60 7.67 3.23
N GLY A 163 9.83 8.60 4.16
CA GLY A 163 10.91 8.49 5.14
C GLY A 163 10.73 7.33 6.14
N LEU A 164 9.48 6.94 6.44
CA LEU A 164 9.22 5.77 7.28
C LEU A 164 9.44 4.44 6.51
N ALA A 165 9.41 4.49 5.17
CA ALA A 165 9.63 3.31 4.32
C ALA A 165 11.11 2.89 4.24
N PHE A 166 12.04 3.78 4.58
CA PHE A 166 13.50 3.56 4.59
C PHE A 166 14.05 3.46 6.01
#